data_10c8b952d8861eb7806a09d1089c7f00
#
_entry.id   10c8b952d8861eb7806a09d1089c7f00
#
_cell.length_a   1.000
_cell.length_b   1.000
_cell.length_c   1.000
_cell.angle_alpha   90.00
_cell.angle_beta   90.00
_cell.angle_gamma   90.00
#
_symmetry.space_group_name_H-M   'P 1'
#
loop_
_entity.id
_entity.type
_entity.pdbx_description
1 polymer ?
#
loop_
_entity_poly.entity_id
_entity_poly.type
_entity_poly.pdbx_seq_one_letter_code
_entity_poly.pdbx_strand_id
1 'polypeptide(L)'
;LREELQGRLQRRLADSELQLSFLPLFPGIEAMETPASAAIVRATEELTGAPAGVVGFGTEGPYLNALGMETVILGPGSVDCAHQPDEFLPLAAIQPTLDILQGLIQRLCVQSA
;
A
#
# COMPACT_ATOMS: atom_id res chain seq x y z
N LEU A 1 -5.17 17.31 -8.37
CA LEU A 1 -6.14 16.38 -8.96
C LEU A 1 -7.57 16.62 -8.50
N ARG A 2 -7.85 16.62 -7.15
CA ARG A 2 -9.23 16.80 -6.61
C ARG A 2 -9.81 18.16 -7.02
N GLU A 3 -9.11 19.26 -6.77
CA GLU A 3 -9.54 20.61 -7.15
C GLU A 3 -9.73 20.75 -8.65
N GLU A 4 -8.85 20.17 -9.44
CA GLU A 4 -8.95 20.16 -10.90
C GLU A 4 -10.22 19.44 -11.37
N LEU A 5 -10.50 18.25 -10.80
CA LEU A 5 -11.71 17.49 -11.11
C LEU A 5 -12.97 18.28 -10.75
N GLN A 6 -12.99 18.88 -9.56
CA GLN A 6 -14.11 19.73 -9.12
C GLN A 6 -14.33 20.89 -10.07
N GLY A 7 -13.26 21.60 -10.45
CA GLY A 7 -13.34 22.71 -11.39
C GLY A 7 -13.81 22.29 -12.79
N ARG A 8 -13.40 21.12 -13.26
CA ARG A 8 -13.87 20.58 -14.56
C ARG A 8 -15.36 20.25 -14.53
N LEU A 9 -15.84 19.64 -13.45
CA LEU A 9 -17.25 19.29 -13.30
C LEU A 9 -18.12 20.54 -13.15
N GLN A 10 -17.70 21.52 -12.36
CA GLN A 10 -18.41 22.79 -12.20
C GLN A 10 -18.53 23.53 -13.53
N ARG A 11 -17.47 23.61 -14.34
CA ARG A 11 -17.52 24.22 -15.67
C ARG A 11 -18.49 23.51 -16.60
N ARG A 12 -18.57 22.18 -16.51
CA ARG A 12 -19.46 21.39 -17.36
C ARG A 12 -20.94 21.56 -17.03
N LEU A 13 -21.23 21.96 -15.79
CA LEU A 13 -22.60 22.17 -15.28
C LEU A 13 -22.99 23.64 -15.25
N ALA A 14 -22.12 24.57 -15.69
CA ALA A 14 -22.36 26.01 -15.59
C ALA A 14 -23.65 26.49 -16.28
N ASP A 15 -24.01 25.83 -17.37
CA ASP A 15 -25.22 26.19 -18.18
C ASP A 15 -26.43 25.25 -17.87
N SER A 16 -26.37 24.50 -16.75
CA SER A 16 -27.44 23.59 -16.34
C SER A 16 -28.10 24.05 -15.03
N GLU A 17 -29.33 23.62 -14.82
CA GLU A 17 -30.04 23.83 -13.55
C GLU A 17 -29.58 22.88 -12.42
N LEU A 18 -28.61 22.02 -12.72
CA LEU A 18 -28.09 21.05 -11.76
C LEU A 18 -27.15 21.72 -10.75
N GLN A 19 -27.33 21.38 -9.50
CA GLN A 19 -26.43 21.78 -8.41
C GLN A 19 -25.46 20.64 -8.09
N LEU A 20 -24.17 20.98 -7.99
CA LEU A 20 -23.12 20.04 -7.65
C LEU A 20 -22.53 20.41 -6.27
N SER A 21 -22.58 19.48 -5.36
CA SER A 21 -21.90 19.58 -4.06
C SER A 21 -20.91 18.45 -3.86
N PHE A 22 -19.83 18.71 -3.14
CA PHE A 22 -18.82 17.76 -2.80
C PHE A 22 -18.74 17.61 -1.28
N LEU A 23 -19.12 16.45 -0.78
CA LEU A 23 -19.03 16.12 0.64
C LEU A 23 -17.83 15.19 0.85
N PRO A 24 -16.75 15.63 1.49
CA PRO A 24 -15.68 14.73 1.87
C PRO A 24 -16.15 13.81 3.00
N LEU A 25 -16.11 12.50 2.79
CA LEU A 25 -16.50 11.51 3.80
C LEU A 25 -15.38 11.24 4.81
N PHE A 26 -14.15 11.36 4.36
CA PHE A 26 -12.94 11.22 5.19
C PHE A 26 -11.77 11.99 4.55
N PRO A 27 -10.75 12.38 5.32
CA PRO A 27 -9.52 12.88 4.75
C PRO A 27 -8.90 11.78 3.89
N GLY A 28 -8.34 12.11 2.74
CA GLY A 28 -7.69 11.14 1.87
C GLY A 28 -6.54 10.41 2.58
N ILE A 29 -6.09 9.33 2.00
CA ILE A 29 -4.86 8.64 2.40
C ILE A 29 -3.76 9.11 1.45
N GLU A 30 -2.66 9.59 1.99
CA GLU A 30 -1.51 10.00 1.19
C GLU A 30 -0.80 8.78 0.57
N ALA A 31 -0.13 8.99 -0.54
CA ALA A 31 0.72 7.96 -1.11
C ALA A 31 1.93 7.70 -0.19
N MET A 32 2.33 6.45 -0.09
CA MET A 32 3.52 6.03 0.64
C MET A 32 4.61 5.61 -0.33
N GLU A 33 5.82 6.04 -0.06
CA GLU A 33 7.02 5.52 -0.72
C GLU A 33 8.10 5.26 0.32
N THR A 34 8.55 4.01 0.40
CA THR A 34 9.72 3.65 1.21
C THR A 34 10.93 3.55 0.29
N PRO A 35 12.03 4.25 0.58
CA PRO A 35 13.20 4.23 -0.29
C PRO A 35 13.73 2.81 -0.54
N ALA A 36 14.13 2.49 -1.77
CA ALA A 36 14.71 1.19 -2.11
C ALA A 36 15.99 0.88 -1.30
N SER A 37 16.67 1.92 -0.77
CA SER A 37 17.82 1.77 0.12
C SER A 37 17.46 1.42 1.56
N ALA A 38 16.20 1.46 1.94
CA ALA A 38 15.73 1.15 3.29
C ALA A 38 16.08 -0.30 3.67
N ALA A 39 16.44 -0.49 4.94
CA ALA A 39 16.84 -1.81 5.43
C ALA A 39 15.74 -2.85 5.29
N ILE A 40 14.51 -2.47 5.57
CA ILE A 40 13.34 -3.35 5.45
C ILE A 40 13.10 -3.76 3.98
N VAL A 41 13.26 -2.86 3.00
CA VAL A 41 13.08 -3.16 1.58
C VAL A 41 14.10 -4.19 1.14
N ARG A 42 15.40 -3.94 1.37
CA ARG A 42 16.47 -4.87 0.99
C ARG A 42 16.33 -6.23 1.64
N ALA A 43 16.03 -6.27 2.95
CA ALA A 43 15.84 -7.52 3.66
C ALA A 43 14.65 -8.32 3.09
N THR A 44 13.56 -7.64 2.73
CA THR A 44 12.39 -8.27 2.12
C THR A 44 12.69 -8.80 0.72
N GLU A 45 13.36 -8.02 -0.13
CA GLU A 45 13.77 -8.46 -1.47
C GLU A 45 14.69 -9.69 -1.43
N GLU A 46 15.66 -9.70 -0.53
CA GLU A 46 16.56 -10.85 -0.34
C GLU A 46 15.82 -12.12 0.11
N LEU A 47 14.86 -11.99 1.04
CA LEU A 47 14.13 -13.13 1.59
C LEU A 47 13.05 -13.65 0.64
N THR A 48 12.41 -12.75 -0.13
CA THR A 48 11.39 -13.13 -1.11
C THR A 48 11.99 -13.58 -2.44
N GLY A 49 13.21 -13.15 -2.75
CA GLY A 49 13.82 -13.32 -4.08
C GLY A 49 13.16 -12.48 -5.17
N ALA A 50 12.33 -11.50 -4.81
CA ALA A 50 11.58 -10.65 -5.73
C ALA A 50 11.84 -9.16 -5.44
N PRO A 51 11.92 -8.30 -6.49
CA PRO A 51 12.07 -6.87 -6.30
C PRO A 51 10.81 -6.26 -5.70
N ALA A 52 10.97 -5.19 -4.93
CA ALA A 52 9.86 -4.38 -4.46
C ALA A 52 9.13 -3.74 -5.64
N GLY A 53 7.81 -3.64 -5.53
CA GLY A 53 6.94 -3.03 -6.53
C GLY A 53 6.03 -1.97 -5.94
N VAL A 54 5.08 -1.52 -6.74
CA VAL A 54 4.08 -0.53 -6.35
C VAL A 54 2.69 -1.16 -6.45
N VAL A 55 1.83 -0.84 -5.50
CA VAL A 55 0.43 -1.28 -5.50
C VAL A 55 -0.51 -0.09 -5.56
N GLY A 56 -1.65 -0.25 -6.23
CA GLY A 56 -2.63 0.82 -6.46
C GLY A 56 -3.81 0.84 -5.48
N PHE A 57 -3.62 0.34 -4.27
CA PHE A 57 -4.67 0.32 -3.25
C PHE A 57 -4.21 0.98 -1.94
N GLY A 58 -5.19 1.38 -1.12
CA GLY A 58 -4.93 1.99 0.18
C GLY A 58 -4.62 0.95 1.26
N THR A 59 -3.70 1.31 2.16
CA THR A 59 -3.33 0.53 3.35
C THR A 59 -3.07 1.47 4.52
N GLU A 60 -2.78 0.94 5.70
CA GLU A 60 -2.33 1.70 6.87
C GLU A 60 -0.87 2.14 6.78
N GLY A 61 -0.12 1.66 5.78
CA GLY A 61 1.30 1.97 5.58
C GLY A 61 1.66 3.45 5.65
N PRO A 62 0.93 4.37 4.99
CA PRO A 62 1.20 5.79 5.07
C PRO A 62 1.20 6.38 6.48
N TYR A 63 0.35 5.87 7.36
CA TYR A 63 0.31 6.32 8.77
C TYR A 63 1.54 5.86 9.55
N LEU A 64 2.00 4.63 9.30
CA LEU A 64 3.24 4.11 9.89
C LEU A 64 4.46 4.89 9.39
N ASN A 65 4.48 5.18 8.09
CA ASN A 65 5.54 5.98 7.47
C ASN A 65 5.59 7.41 8.03
N ALA A 66 4.42 8.04 8.26
CA ALA A 66 4.32 9.35 8.88
C ALA A 66 4.82 9.38 10.34
N LEU A 67 4.85 8.24 11.02
CA LEU A 67 5.47 8.07 12.33
C LEU A 67 6.99 7.83 12.26
N GLY A 68 7.58 7.89 11.08
CA GLY A 68 9.02 7.70 10.85
C GLY A 68 9.44 6.22 10.72
N MET A 69 8.49 5.29 10.53
CA MET A 69 8.79 3.87 10.32
C MET A 69 8.98 3.58 8.83
N GLU A 70 10.10 2.97 8.47
CA GLU A 70 10.27 2.37 7.15
C GLU A 70 9.28 1.22 7.00
N THR A 71 8.39 1.29 6.01
CA THR A 71 7.25 0.38 5.90
C THR A 71 7.20 -0.28 4.53
N VAL A 72 6.98 -1.59 4.50
CA VAL A 72 6.69 -2.37 3.30
C VAL A 72 5.38 -3.13 3.50
N ILE A 73 4.71 -3.43 2.39
CA ILE A 73 3.52 -4.29 2.39
C ILE A 73 3.98 -5.67 1.96
N LEU A 74 3.77 -6.65 2.81
CA LEU A 74 4.14 -8.03 2.57
C LEU A 74 3.03 -8.96 3.08
N GLY A 75 2.65 -9.93 2.28
CA GLY A 75 1.64 -10.91 2.65
C GLY A 75 1.75 -12.18 1.82
N PRO A 76 1.03 -13.25 2.23
CA PRO A 76 0.96 -14.49 1.47
C PRO A 76 0.12 -14.32 0.19
N GLY A 77 0.47 -15.06 -0.86
CA GLY A 77 -0.28 -15.09 -2.12
C GLY A 77 0.19 -14.06 -3.14
N SER A 78 -0.68 -13.72 -4.08
CA SER A 78 -0.42 -12.76 -5.14
C SER A 78 -1.24 -11.49 -4.95
N VAL A 79 -0.61 -10.34 -5.15
CA VAL A 79 -1.30 -9.05 -5.17
C VAL A 79 -2.38 -8.98 -6.26
N ASP A 80 -2.25 -9.76 -7.33
CA ASP A 80 -3.24 -9.80 -8.41
C ASP A 80 -4.57 -10.42 -7.97
N CYS A 81 -4.56 -11.22 -6.90
CA CYS A 81 -5.77 -11.80 -6.31
C CYS A 81 -6.42 -10.89 -5.26
N ALA A 82 -5.70 -9.88 -4.78
CA ALA A 82 -6.18 -8.97 -3.75
C ALA A 82 -7.26 -8.03 -4.31
N HIS A 83 -8.28 -7.75 -3.49
CA HIS A 83 -9.40 -6.87 -3.84
C HIS A 83 -10.23 -7.34 -5.06
N GLN A 84 -10.19 -8.64 -5.37
CA GLN A 84 -11.02 -9.26 -6.41
C GLN A 84 -12.28 -9.90 -5.79
N PRO A 85 -13.38 -10.06 -6.56
CA PRO A 85 -14.61 -10.68 -6.05
C PRO A 85 -14.40 -12.08 -5.46
N ASP A 86 -13.48 -12.85 -6.03
CA ASP A 86 -13.13 -14.21 -5.62
C ASP A 86 -11.72 -14.27 -5.00
N GLU A 87 -11.37 -13.26 -4.20
CA GLU A 87 -10.09 -13.21 -3.49
C GLU A 87 -9.86 -14.50 -2.68
N PHE A 88 -8.71 -15.11 -2.84
CA PHE A 88 -8.35 -16.33 -2.15
C PHE A 88 -6.88 -16.35 -1.74
N LEU A 89 -6.58 -17.12 -0.70
CA LEU A 89 -5.24 -17.41 -0.26
C LEU A 89 -4.91 -18.88 -0.50
N PRO A 90 -3.92 -19.20 -1.37
CA PRO A 90 -3.42 -20.55 -1.50
C PRO A 90 -2.78 -21.03 -0.17
N LEU A 91 -3.22 -22.16 0.37
CA LEU A 91 -2.67 -22.69 1.63
C LEU A 91 -1.15 -22.93 1.53
N ALA A 92 -0.65 -23.30 0.35
CA ALA A 92 0.77 -23.49 0.08
C ALA A 92 1.61 -22.21 0.26
N ALA A 93 0.99 -21.01 0.21
CA ALA A 93 1.68 -19.74 0.40
C ALA A 93 1.90 -19.39 1.88
N ILE A 94 1.22 -20.04 2.80
CA ILE A 94 1.27 -19.71 4.24
C ILE A 94 2.67 -19.97 4.80
N GLN A 95 3.18 -21.19 4.68
CA GLN A 95 4.46 -21.56 5.29
C GLN A 95 5.64 -20.74 4.74
N PRO A 96 5.80 -20.55 3.41
CA PRO A 96 6.84 -19.68 2.88
C PRO A 96 6.77 -18.25 3.41
N THR A 97 5.57 -17.69 3.59
CA THR A 97 5.41 -16.34 4.16
C THR A 97 5.83 -16.28 5.63
N LEU A 98 5.50 -17.31 6.42
CA LEU A 98 5.94 -17.40 7.81
C LEU A 98 7.46 -17.48 7.91
N ASP A 99 8.12 -18.22 7.02
CA ASP A 99 9.59 -18.34 6.99
C ASP A 99 10.23 -16.98 6.65
N ILE A 100 9.65 -16.22 5.70
CA ILE A 100 10.09 -14.86 5.36
C ILE A 100 9.92 -13.93 6.57
N LEU A 101 8.75 -13.91 7.21
CA LEU A 101 8.49 -13.07 8.38
C LEU A 101 9.44 -13.39 9.53
N GLN A 102 9.71 -14.68 9.80
CA GLN A 102 10.68 -15.09 10.79
C GLN A 102 12.09 -14.58 10.45
N GLY A 103 12.48 -14.66 9.17
CA GLY A 103 13.76 -14.14 8.69
C GLY A 103 13.89 -12.63 8.87
N LEU A 104 12.81 -11.87 8.60
CA LEU A 104 12.78 -10.43 8.83
C LEU A 104 12.94 -10.07 10.30
N ILE A 105 12.16 -10.72 11.18
CA ILE A 105 12.26 -10.51 12.64
C ILE A 105 13.68 -10.80 13.12
N GLN A 106 14.26 -11.91 12.69
CA GLN A 106 15.61 -12.31 13.08
C GLN A 106 16.65 -11.25 12.67
N ARG A 107 16.56 -10.74 11.43
CA ARG A 107 17.51 -9.75 10.89
C ARG A 107 17.35 -8.37 11.51
N LEU A 108 16.11 -7.89 11.64
CA LEU A 108 15.83 -6.50 11.97
C LEU A 108 15.60 -6.26 13.47
N CYS A 109 15.19 -7.29 14.22
CA CYS A 109 14.84 -7.14 15.63
C CYS A 109 15.82 -7.87 16.58
N VAL A 110 16.52 -8.89 16.11
CA VAL A 110 17.40 -9.71 16.97
C VAL A 110 18.88 -9.48 16.67
N GLN A 111 19.28 -9.47 15.39
CA GLN A 111 20.69 -9.35 14.99
C GLN A 111 21.19 -7.91 14.87
N SER A 112 20.28 -6.92 14.91
CA SER A 112 20.63 -5.48 14.84
C SER A 112 20.84 -4.84 16.22
N ALA A 113 20.81 -5.62 17.28
CA ALA A 113 21.03 -5.15 18.66
C ALA A 113 22.51 -5.21 19.05
#